data_dc6d5380e30b7927e03415337ac7175a
#
_entry.id   dc6d5380e30b7927e03415337ac7175a
#
_cell.length_a   1.000
_cell.length_b   1.000
_cell.length_c   1.000
_cell.angle_alpha   90.00
_cell.angle_beta   90.00
_cell.angle_gamma   90.00
#
_symmetry.space_group_name_H-M   'P 1'
#
loop_
_entity.id
_entity.type
_entity.pdbx_description
1 polymer ?
#
loop_
_entity_poly.entity_id
_entity_poly.type
_entity_poly.pdbx_seq_one_letter_code
_entity_poly.pdbx_strand_id
1 'polypeptide(L)'
;RSVHHPTAEDEVVGICQDLLRIDTSNYGDGRGPGERAAAEYVMGALTEVGLEPELFESAPGRANVVVRLPGADAARPALVLHGHLDVVPAAAEDWSVDPFAGEERAGLLWGRGAVDMKDMDAMILSVVRQMAREGRRPARD
;
A
#
# COMPACT_ATOMS: atom_id res chain seq x y z
N ARG A 1 -22.80 -6.62 21.82
CA ARG A 1 -22.35 -5.35 21.21
C ARG A 1 -21.61 -5.71 19.94
N SER A 2 -22.15 -5.32 18.78
CA SER A 2 -21.45 -5.46 17.50
C SER A 2 -20.19 -4.60 17.54
N VAL A 3 -19.04 -5.22 17.39
CA VAL A 3 -17.77 -4.46 17.24
C VAL A 3 -17.81 -3.89 15.83
N HIS A 4 -17.89 -2.57 15.73
CA HIS A 4 -17.78 -1.90 14.44
C HIS A 4 -16.32 -1.88 14.03
N HIS A 5 -15.99 -2.61 12.97
CA HIS A 5 -14.67 -2.57 12.38
C HIS A 5 -14.59 -1.47 11.31
N PRO A 6 -13.46 -0.81 11.16
CA PRO A 6 -13.27 0.17 10.09
C PRO A 6 -13.52 -0.45 8.71
N THR A 7 -14.18 0.32 7.84
CA THR A 7 -14.35 -0.04 6.42
C THR A 7 -13.13 0.37 5.61
N ALA A 8 -13.05 -0.05 4.36
CA ALA A 8 -11.99 0.40 3.44
C ALA A 8 -12.04 1.94 3.24
N GLU A 9 -13.24 2.51 3.19
CA GLU A 9 -13.44 3.96 3.06
C GLU A 9 -12.91 4.74 4.27
N ASP A 10 -13.04 4.17 5.47
CA ASP A 10 -12.54 4.80 6.70
C ASP A 10 -11.01 4.85 6.76
N GLU A 11 -10.33 3.93 6.10
CA GLU A 11 -8.87 3.77 6.21
C GLU A 11 -8.08 4.30 5.01
N VAL A 12 -8.65 4.30 3.80
CA VAL A 12 -7.91 4.48 2.55
C VAL A 12 -7.11 5.78 2.49
N VAL A 13 -7.66 6.88 2.96
CA VAL A 13 -6.99 8.19 2.95
C VAL A 13 -5.79 8.17 3.91
N GLY A 14 -5.98 7.66 5.13
CA GLY A 14 -4.91 7.57 6.13
C GLY A 14 -3.76 6.67 5.66
N ILE A 15 -4.08 5.51 5.09
CA ILE A 15 -3.08 4.59 4.53
C ILE A 15 -2.32 5.25 3.37
N CYS A 16 -3.02 5.95 2.47
CA CYS A 16 -2.37 6.67 1.38
C CYS A 16 -1.44 7.77 1.90
N GLN A 17 -1.87 8.56 2.90
CA GLN A 17 -1.03 9.57 3.52
C GLN A 17 0.24 8.98 4.15
N ASP A 18 0.11 7.85 4.86
CA ASP A 18 1.25 7.19 5.48
C ASP A 18 2.24 6.68 4.42
N LEU A 19 1.74 6.07 3.34
CA LEU A 19 2.58 5.66 2.22
C LEU A 19 3.28 6.86 1.54
N LEU A 20 2.58 7.99 1.36
CA LEU A 20 3.16 9.20 0.78
C LEU A 20 4.29 9.78 1.64
N ARG A 21 4.21 9.66 2.96
CA ARG A 21 5.24 10.11 3.90
C ARG A 21 6.51 9.26 3.86
N ILE A 22 6.46 8.09 3.28
CA ILE A 22 7.63 7.23 3.09
C ILE A 22 8.23 7.54 1.71
N ASP A 23 9.39 8.20 1.69
CA ASP A 23 10.11 8.45 0.45
C ASP A 23 10.64 7.14 -0.13
N THR A 24 10.16 6.77 -1.30
CA THR A 24 10.57 5.59 -2.07
C THR A 24 11.06 6.00 -3.45
N SER A 25 11.69 7.16 -3.55
CA SER A 25 12.20 7.70 -4.82
C SER A 25 13.18 6.75 -5.48
N ASN A 26 12.91 6.42 -6.74
CA ASN A 26 13.73 5.56 -7.57
C ASN A 26 14.35 6.39 -8.71
N TYR A 27 15.66 6.54 -8.68
CA TYR A 27 16.42 7.31 -9.66
C TYR A 27 16.82 6.47 -10.90
N GLY A 28 16.50 5.18 -10.92
CA GLY A 28 16.83 4.28 -12.03
C GLY A 28 18.26 3.80 -12.10
N ASP A 29 19.13 4.28 -11.22
CA ASP A 29 20.58 4.00 -11.23
C ASP A 29 21.07 3.32 -9.92
N GLY A 30 20.13 2.80 -9.13
CA GLY A 30 20.41 2.15 -7.85
C GLY A 30 20.59 3.12 -6.67
N ARG A 31 20.52 4.42 -6.89
CA ARG A 31 20.46 5.42 -5.82
C ARG A 31 19.01 5.56 -5.31
N GLY A 32 18.89 6.04 -4.10
CA GLY A 32 17.61 6.27 -3.44
C GLY A 32 17.40 5.40 -2.21
N PRO A 33 16.34 5.68 -1.44
CA PRO A 33 16.06 4.97 -0.18
C PRO A 33 15.57 3.51 -0.38
N GLY A 34 15.10 3.15 -1.57
CA GLY A 34 14.46 1.86 -1.85
C GLY A 34 13.05 1.77 -1.28
N GLU A 35 12.40 0.62 -1.47
CA GLU A 35 11.01 0.39 -1.10
C GLU A 35 10.85 -0.31 0.26
N ARG A 36 11.95 -0.68 0.94
CA ARG A 36 11.93 -1.49 2.17
C ARG A 36 11.02 -0.93 3.25
N ALA A 37 11.10 0.37 3.53
CA ALA A 37 10.29 1.00 4.57
C ALA A 37 8.79 0.97 4.24
N ALA A 38 8.42 1.20 2.96
CA ALA A 38 7.03 1.09 2.52
C ALA A 38 6.54 -0.36 2.56
N ALA A 39 7.38 -1.31 2.19
CA ALA A 39 7.05 -2.73 2.27
C ALA A 39 6.82 -3.18 3.73
N GLU A 40 7.63 -2.72 4.66
CA GLU A 40 7.45 -3.00 6.10
C GLU A 40 6.15 -2.39 6.65
N TYR A 41 5.79 -1.18 6.20
CA TYR A 41 4.50 -0.59 6.52
C TYR A 41 3.34 -1.47 6.02
N VAL A 42 3.38 -1.91 4.76
CA VAL A 42 2.34 -2.78 4.17
C VAL A 42 2.27 -4.11 4.92
N MET A 43 3.41 -4.73 5.24
CA MET A 43 3.45 -5.96 6.05
C MET A 43 2.78 -5.77 7.41
N GLY A 44 3.10 -4.69 8.12
CA GLY A 44 2.50 -4.37 9.40
C GLY A 44 0.98 -4.23 9.30
N ALA A 45 0.51 -3.48 8.30
CA ALA A 45 -0.91 -3.26 8.05
C ALA A 45 -1.68 -4.56 7.74
N LEU A 46 -1.06 -5.51 7.02
CA LEU A 46 -1.66 -6.82 6.73
C LEU A 46 -1.63 -7.74 7.95
N THR A 47 -0.54 -7.75 8.70
CA THR A 47 -0.38 -8.55 9.92
C THR A 47 -1.37 -8.13 11.00
N GLU A 48 -1.64 -6.83 11.14
CA GLU A 48 -2.59 -6.28 12.11
C GLU A 48 -4.02 -6.86 11.97
N VAL A 49 -4.40 -7.25 10.76
CA VAL A 49 -5.70 -7.88 10.48
C VAL A 49 -5.64 -9.40 10.39
N GLY A 50 -4.55 -10.02 10.87
CA GLY A 50 -4.39 -11.46 10.98
C GLY A 50 -3.97 -12.17 9.69
N LEU A 51 -3.49 -11.42 8.69
CA LEU A 51 -2.92 -12.01 7.49
C LEU A 51 -1.42 -12.32 7.68
N GLU A 52 -0.88 -13.20 6.85
CA GLU A 52 0.50 -13.66 6.90
C GLU A 52 1.22 -13.23 5.60
N PRO A 53 1.63 -11.95 5.46
CA PRO A 53 2.39 -11.50 4.31
C PRO A 53 3.82 -12.01 4.35
N GLU A 54 4.41 -12.20 3.17
CA GLU A 54 5.81 -12.53 2.98
C GLU A 54 6.54 -11.36 2.31
N LEU A 55 7.77 -11.10 2.75
CA LEU A 55 8.63 -10.06 2.19
C LEU A 55 9.74 -10.73 1.37
N PHE A 56 9.89 -10.28 0.14
CA PHE A 56 10.94 -10.71 -0.78
C PHE A 56 11.80 -9.51 -1.15
N GLU A 57 13.11 -9.66 -1.04
CA GLU A 57 14.07 -8.62 -1.38
C GLU A 57 14.96 -9.10 -2.51
N SER A 58 14.80 -8.49 -3.69
CA SER A 58 15.57 -8.87 -4.90
C SER A 58 16.99 -8.28 -4.90
N ALA A 59 17.17 -7.16 -4.21
CA ALA A 59 18.45 -6.49 -3.96
C ALA A 59 18.29 -5.66 -2.68
N PRO A 60 19.37 -5.24 -2.02
CA PRO A 60 19.27 -4.44 -0.80
C PRO A 60 18.35 -3.23 -0.97
N GLY A 61 17.31 -3.14 -0.12
CA GLY A 61 16.30 -2.08 -0.16
C GLY A 61 15.20 -2.26 -1.22
N ARG A 62 15.31 -3.22 -2.14
CA ARG A 62 14.34 -3.48 -3.22
C ARG A 62 13.37 -4.59 -2.79
N ALA A 63 12.41 -4.22 -1.95
CA ALA A 63 11.52 -5.14 -1.29
C ALA A 63 10.15 -5.24 -1.97
N ASN A 64 9.60 -6.46 -1.98
CA ASN A 64 8.25 -6.77 -2.43
C ASN A 64 7.49 -7.44 -1.30
N VAL A 65 6.20 -7.21 -1.22
CA VAL A 65 5.30 -7.88 -0.28
C VAL A 65 4.29 -8.72 -1.05
N VAL A 66 4.11 -9.94 -0.63
CA VAL A 66 3.10 -10.84 -1.19
C VAL A 66 2.25 -11.38 -0.05
N VAL A 67 0.94 -11.34 -0.22
CA VAL A 67 -0.02 -11.99 0.67
C VAL A 67 -1.04 -12.77 -0.17
N ARG A 68 -1.42 -13.93 0.29
CA ARG A 68 -2.43 -14.76 -0.35
C ARG A 68 -3.66 -14.87 0.53
N LEU A 69 -4.81 -14.58 -0.04
CA LEU A 69 -6.11 -14.84 0.56
C LEU A 69 -6.70 -16.10 -0.10
N PRO A 70 -6.76 -17.24 0.63
CA PRO A 70 -7.31 -18.47 0.06
C PRO A 70 -8.77 -18.31 -0.35
N GLY A 71 -9.07 -18.62 -1.59
CA GLY A 71 -10.43 -18.58 -2.12
C GLY A 71 -11.29 -19.78 -1.71
N ALA A 72 -12.59 -19.67 -1.97
CA ALA A 72 -13.54 -20.73 -1.70
C ALA A 72 -13.41 -21.92 -2.67
N ASP A 73 -12.93 -21.66 -3.89
CA ASP A 73 -12.78 -22.65 -4.96
C ASP A 73 -11.33 -22.63 -5.49
N ALA A 74 -10.52 -23.56 -5.01
CA ALA A 74 -9.13 -23.71 -5.40
C ALA A 74 -8.93 -24.15 -6.85
N ALA A 75 -9.98 -24.58 -7.55
CA ALA A 75 -9.90 -24.93 -8.98
C ALA A 75 -9.97 -23.70 -9.88
N ARG A 76 -10.40 -22.55 -9.35
CA ARG A 76 -10.42 -21.30 -10.11
C ARG A 76 -9.02 -20.69 -10.22
N PRO A 77 -8.67 -20.13 -11.39
CA PRO A 77 -7.45 -19.34 -11.52
C PRO A 77 -7.41 -18.20 -10.51
N ALA A 78 -6.25 -17.95 -9.90
CA ALA A 78 -6.06 -16.85 -8.95
C ALA A 78 -6.27 -15.47 -9.61
N LEU A 79 -6.76 -14.51 -8.82
CA LEU A 79 -6.76 -13.11 -9.18
C LEU A 79 -5.58 -12.44 -8.48
N VAL A 80 -4.68 -11.85 -9.27
CA VAL A 80 -3.56 -11.09 -8.73
C VAL A 80 -3.89 -9.61 -8.75
N LEU A 81 -3.87 -8.96 -7.59
CA LEU A 81 -3.86 -7.50 -7.46
C LEU A 81 -2.41 -7.07 -7.30
N HIS A 82 -1.96 -6.17 -8.15
CA HIS A 82 -0.56 -5.75 -8.22
C HIS A 82 -0.45 -4.23 -8.17
N GLY A 83 0.52 -3.73 -7.41
CA GLY A 83 0.92 -2.35 -7.35
C GLY A 83 2.43 -2.21 -7.18
N HIS A 84 2.97 -0.99 -7.35
CA HIS A 84 4.36 -0.68 -7.09
C HIS A 84 4.49 0.39 -6.01
N LEU A 85 5.49 0.24 -5.14
CA LEU A 85 5.72 1.11 -4.00
C LEU A 85 6.70 2.26 -4.31
N ASP A 86 7.53 2.10 -5.36
CA ASP A 86 8.46 3.15 -5.73
C ASP A 86 7.76 4.31 -6.43
N VAL A 87 8.41 5.45 -6.41
CA VAL A 87 7.97 6.67 -7.08
C VAL A 87 9.12 7.33 -7.83
N VAL A 88 8.82 8.08 -8.88
CA VAL A 88 9.83 8.93 -9.52
C VAL A 88 10.25 10.05 -8.55
N PRO A 89 11.51 10.53 -8.61
CA PRO A 89 11.97 11.59 -7.73
C PRO A 89 11.13 12.86 -7.83
N ALA A 90 11.11 13.63 -6.74
CA ALA A 90 10.50 14.94 -6.68
C ALA A 90 11.49 15.94 -6.11
N ALA A 91 11.70 17.06 -6.81
CA ALA A 91 12.45 18.18 -6.31
C ALA A 91 11.49 19.13 -5.57
N ALA A 92 11.75 19.39 -4.28
CA ALA A 92 10.83 20.14 -3.43
C ALA A 92 10.53 21.57 -3.96
N GLU A 93 11.49 22.16 -4.67
CA GLU A 93 11.36 23.48 -5.31
C GLU A 93 10.32 23.54 -6.43
N ASP A 94 9.98 22.41 -7.01
CA ASP A 94 8.96 22.30 -8.08
C ASP A 94 7.53 22.11 -7.52
N TRP A 95 7.38 22.04 -6.18
CA TRP A 95 6.12 21.74 -5.53
C TRP A 95 5.63 22.90 -4.68
N SER A 96 4.30 23.12 -4.68
CA SER A 96 3.65 24.09 -3.77
C SER A 96 3.41 23.55 -2.36
N VAL A 97 3.67 22.27 -2.12
CA VAL A 97 3.61 21.56 -0.86
C VAL A 97 4.84 20.67 -0.75
N ASP A 98 5.18 20.15 0.43
CA ASP A 98 6.18 19.11 0.56
C ASP A 98 5.67 17.83 -0.15
N PRO A 99 6.37 17.30 -1.18
CA PRO A 99 5.90 16.14 -1.94
C PRO A 99 5.80 14.86 -1.12
N PHE A 100 6.39 14.81 0.08
CA PHE A 100 6.35 13.65 0.98
C PHE A 100 5.62 13.93 2.30
N ALA A 101 4.85 15.00 2.41
CA ALA A 101 4.06 15.28 3.61
C ALA A 101 2.73 14.53 3.67
N GLY A 102 2.19 14.07 2.54
CA GLY A 102 0.85 13.50 2.47
C GLY A 102 -0.21 14.51 2.88
N GLU A 103 -0.07 15.76 2.44
CA GLU A 103 -0.94 16.86 2.82
C GLU A 103 -2.33 16.72 2.19
N GLU A 104 -3.37 16.88 3.00
CA GLU A 104 -4.73 17.07 2.51
C GLU A 104 -5.05 18.56 2.46
N ARG A 105 -5.39 19.05 1.26
CA ARG A 105 -5.72 20.46 1.04
C ARG A 105 -6.92 20.57 0.09
N ALA A 106 -7.94 21.29 0.51
CA ALA A 106 -9.16 21.51 -0.27
C ALA A 106 -9.83 20.19 -0.76
N GLY A 107 -9.81 19.14 0.06
CA GLY A 107 -10.39 17.84 -0.26
C GLY A 107 -9.57 17.00 -1.26
N LEU A 108 -8.33 17.39 -1.52
CA LEU A 108 -7.40 16.68 -2.38
C LEU A 108 -6.18 16.24 -1.57
N LEU A 109 -5.70 15.03 -1.85
CA LEU A 109 -4.46 14.51 -1.26
C LEU A 109 -3.29 14.85 -2.18
N TRP A 110 -2.30 15.55 -1.63
CA TRP A 110 -1.12 16.04 -2.36
C TRP A 110 0.12 15.23 -1.98
N GLY A 111 0.90 14.86 -2.98
CA GLY A 111 2.18 14.21 -2.76
C GLY A 111 2.69 13.44 -3.97
N ARG A 112 4.00 13.16 -3.98
CA ARG A 112 4.61 12.28 -4.98
C ARG A 112 4.13 10.85 -4.78
N GLY A 113 3.48 10.28 -5.81
CA GLY A 113 2.86 8.97 -5.75
C GLY A 113 1.37 8.99 -5.40
N ALA A 114 0.76 10.18 -5.20
CA ALA A 114 -0.67 10.30 -4.88
C ALA A 114 -1.60 9.82 -6.01
N VAL A 115 -1.06 9.63 -7.23
CA VAL A 115 -1.77 9.08 -8.40
C VAL A 115 -1.03 7.90 -9.01
N ASP A 116 0.28 7.81 -8.86
CA ASP A 116 1.12 6.76 -9.44
C ASP A 116 2.15 6.26 -8.40
N MET A 117 1.80 5.17 -7.60
CA MET A 117 0.44 4.66 -7.52
C MET A 117 0.05 4.30 -6.08
N LYS A 118 0.53 5.09 -5.09
CA LYS A 118 0.26 4.85 -3.66
C LYS A 118 -1.23 4.98 -3.30
N ASP A 119 -2.03 5.69 -4.11
CA ASP A 119 -3.49 5.70 -4.02
C ASP A 119 -4.07 4.31 -4.29
N MET A 120 -3.64 3.67 -5.38
CA MET A 120 -4.07 2.30 -5.70
C MET A 120 -3.56 1.29 -4.67
N ASP A 121 -2.32 1.44 -4.21
CA ASP A 121 -1.78 0.59 -3.14
C ASP A 121 -2.62 0.71 -1.86
N ALA A 122 -3.01 1.93 -1.50
CA ALA A 122 -3.88 2.19 -0.36
C ALA A 122 -5.28 1.60 -0.54
N MET A 123 -5.86 1.71 -1.74
CA MET A 123 -7.16 1.11 -2.05
C MET A 123 -7.12 -0.41 -1.95
N ILE A 124 -6.12 -1.06 -2.56
CA ILE A 124 -5.94 -2.52 -2.49
C ILE A 124 -5.80 -2.94 -1.02
N LEU A 125 -4.91 -2.28 -0.28
CA LEU A 125 -4.63 -2.60 1.11
C LEU A 125 -5.87 -2.44 2.00
N SER A 126 -6.62 -1.36 1.84
CA SER A 126 -7.83 -1.09 2.62
C SER A 126 -8.93 -2.13 2.38
N VAL A 127 -9.15 -2.51 1.12
CA VAL A 127 -10.14 -3.54 0.76
C VAL A 127 -9.74 -4.91 1.32
N VAL A 128 -8.47 -5.29 1.17
CA VAL A 128 -7.95 -6.57 1.69
C VAL A 128 -8.06 -6.62 3.21
N ARG A 129 -7.74 -5.53 3.91
CA ARG A 129 -7.87 -5.41 5.36
C ARG A 129 -9.32 -5.55 5.81
N GLN A 130 -10.25 -4.89 5.12
CA GLN A 130 -11.68 -5.02 5.42
C GLN A 130 -12.15 -6.47 5.23
N MET A 131 -11.80 -7.10 4.11
CA MET A 131 -12.16 -8.50 3.86
C MET A 131 -11.64 -9.44 4.96
N ALA A 132 -10.40 -9.24 5.42
CA ALA A 132 -9.81 -10.03 6.49
C ALA A 132 -10.57 -9.86 7.82
N ARG A 133 -10.89 -8.61 8.21
CA ARG A 133 -11.67 -8.33 9.45
C ARG A 133 -13.07 -8.94 9.42
N GLU A 134 -13.70 -8.91 8.26
CA GLU A 134 -15.06 -9.47 8.08
C GLU A 134 -15.04 -10.99 7.88
N GLY A 135 -13.87 -11.62 7.84
CA GLY A 135 -13.74 -13.04 7.56
C GLY A 135 -14.27 -13.42 6.17
N ARG A 136 -14.26 -12.49 5.24
CA ARG A 136 -14.72 -12.73 3.86
C ARG A 136 -13.74 -13.61 3.13
N ARG A 137 -14.24 -14.69 2.59
CA ARG A 137 -13.50 -15.59 1.73
C ARG A 137 -13.84 -15.29 0.27
N PRO A 138 -12.88 -14.86 -0.56
CA PRO A 138 -13.14 -14.60 -1.98
C PRO A 138 -13.50 -15.89 -2.72
N ALA A 139 -14.08 -15.76 -3.90
CA ALA A 139 -14.46 -16.93 -4.72
C ALA A 139 -13.22 -17.67 -5.30
N ARG A 140 -12.10 -16.98 -5.42
CA ARG A 140 -10.79 -17.49 -5.90
C ARG A 140 -9.67 -16.87 -5.06
N ASP A 141 -8.52 -17.51 -5.10
CA ASP A 141 -7.32 -16.94 -4.48
C ASP A 141 -6.97 -15.59 -5.09
#